data_34189842dd65948d293b08a622811d3c
#
_entry.id   34189842dd65948d293b08a622811d3c
#
_cell.length_a   1.000
_cell.length_b   1.000
_cell.length_c   1.000
_cell.angle_alpha   90.00
_cell.angle_beta   90.00
_cell.angle_gamma   90.00
#
_symmetry.space_group_name_H-M   'P 1'
#
loop_
_entity.id
_entity.type
_entity.pdbx_description
1 polymer ?
#
loop_
_entity_poly.entity_id
_entity_poly.type
_entity_poly.pdbx_seq_one_letter_code
_entity_poly.pdbx_strand_id
1 'polypeptide(L)'
;ANVTAKASEDRIGVYISTNLAAIPTNMWDKWKGLDVALKGPEGYQYWFPVRSDLHSAGAFVITSACKTPEVTQRWADYFFSDEGQELLFRGVIGEDSIKNSDGSYTWGDDVQKRLDEGIPLDSAIAPNVVVGGYNPVVVKMPYFYGGEGLSPALEAAENMKDYYPETIWPLLTFTPEESDRTSV
;
A
#
# COMPACT_ATOMS: atom_id res chain seq x y z
N ALA A 1 -13.94 18.55 4.13
CA ALA A 1 -14.32 18.12 2.78
C ALA A 1 -13.51 16.88 2.42
N ASN A 2 -14.18 15.82 2.02
CA ASN A 2 -13.55 14.55 1.72
C ASN A 2 -12.75 14.66 0.41
N VAL A 3 -11.45 14.42 0.46
CA VAL A 3 -10.55 14.45 -0.70
C VAL A 3 -10.99 13.42 -1.74
N THR A 4 -11.36 12.23 -1.29
CA THR A 4 -11.84 11.14 -2.14
C THR A 4 -13.05 11.56 -2.98
N ALA A 5 -14.06 12.20 -2.35
CA ALA A 5 -15.23 12.69 -3.07
C ALA A 5 -14.88 13.71 -4.16
N LYS A 6 -13.95 14.62 -3.85
CA LYS A 6 -13.48 15.60 -4.85
C LYS A 6 -12.66 14.95 -5.97
N ALA A 7 -11.86 13.93 -5.66
CA ALA A 7 -11.11 13.19 -6.65
C ALA A 7 -12.04 12.44 -7.60
N SER A 8 -13.08 11.79 -7.07
CA SER A 8 -14.10 11.09 -7.87
C SER A 8 -14.91 12.02 -8.77
N GLU A 9 -15.02 13.30 -8.41
CA GLU A 9 -15.68 14.34 -9.20
C GLU A 9 -14.73 15.08 -10.17
N ASP A 10 -13.48 14.64 -10.32
CA ASP A 10 -12.46 15.27 -11.16
C ASP A 10 -12.16 16.73 -10.76
N ARG A 11 -12.22 17.03 -9.46
CA ARG A 11 -12.11 18.38 -8.88
C ARG A 11 -10.81 18.66 -8.16
N ILE A 12 -9.82 17.78 -8.31
CA ILE A 12 -8.49 17.91 -7.70
C ILE A 12 -7.44 17.87 -8.80
N GLY A 13 -6.60 18.92 -8.86
CA GLY A 13 -5.52 18.99 -9.83
C GLY A 13 -4.22 18.34 -9.35
N VAL A 14 -3.99 18.26 -8.04
CA VAL A 14 -2.80 17.64 -7.42
C VAL A 14 -3.19 16.92 -6.15
N TYR A 15 -2.64 15.74 -5.97
CA TYR A 15 -2.82 14.94 -4.78
C TYR A 15 -1.48 14.42 -4.26
N ILE A 16 -1.20 14.67 -2.99
CA ILE A 16 0.01 14.19 -2.31
C ILE A 16 -0.43 13.11 -1.32
N SER A 17 0.04 11.89 -1.51
CA SER A 17 -0.28 10.77 -0.64
C SER A 17 0.80 9.70 -0.69
N THR A 18 0.81 8.83 0.30
CA THR A 18 1.61 7.61 0.32
C THR A 18 0.96 6.47 -0.45
N ASN A 19 -0.32 6.60 -0.78
CA ASN A 19 -1.07 5.63 -1.58
C ASN A 19 -2.15 6.32 -2.42
N LEU A 20 -2.69 5.62 -3.39
CA LEU A 20 -3.76 6.10 -4.27
C LEU A 20 -5.17 5.68 -3.84
N ALA A 21 -5.33 5.16 -2.63
CA ALA A 21 -6.63 4.65 -2.16
C ALA A 21 -7.76 5.69 -2.21
N ALA A 22 -7.42 6.99 -2.24
CA ALA A 22 -8.41 8.05 -2.39
C ALA A 22 -8.86 8.28 -3.84
N ILE A 23 -8.16 7.71 -4.83
CA ILE A 23 -8.47 7.88 -6.24
C ILE A 23 -9.04 6.57 -6.76
N PRO A 24 -10.29 6.56 -7.27
CA PRO A 24 -10.87 5.37 -7.87
C PRO A 24 -9.99 4.83 -9.00
N THR A 25 -9.83 3.51 -9.07
CA THR A 25 -8.95 2.85 -10.06
C THR A 25 -9.34 3.13 -11.50
N ASN A 26 -10.63 3.27 -11.77
CA ASN A 26 -11.17 3.65 -13.09
C ASN A 26 -10.87 5.10 -13.50
N MET A 27 -10.19 5.85 -12.65
CA MET A 27 -9.76 7.23 -12.95
C MET A 27 -8.23 7.35 -13.04
N TRP A 28 -7.48 6.27 -12.86
CA TRP A 28 -6.02 6.33 -12.84
C TRP A 28 -5.42 6.75 -14.17
N ASP A 29 -6.09 6.49 -15.28
CA ASP A 29 -5.72 6.96 -16.63
C ASP A 29 -5.68 8.49 -16.76
N LYS A 30 -6.40 9.20 -15.91
CA LYS A 30 -6.40 10.67 -15.85
C LYS A 30 -5.30 11.24 -14.95
N TRP A 31 -4.61 10.40 -14.21
CA TRP A 31 -3.59 10.81 -13.26
C TRP A 31 -2.21 10.43 -13.77
N LYS A 32 -1.25 11.28 -13.51
CA LYS A 32 0.15 11.06 -13.83
C LYS A 32 0.99 11.19 -12.57
N GLY A 33 1.98 10.31 -12.41
CA GLY A 33 3.00 10.46 -11.39
C GLY A 33 3.81 11.74 -11.61
N LEU A 34 4.28 12.37 -10.55
CA LEU A 34 5.13 13.55 -10.65
C LEU A 34 6.42 13.19 -11.40
N ASP A 35 6.75 13.95 -12.44
CA ASP A 35 7.90 13.68 -13.32
C ASP A 35 9.23 14.10 -12.69
N VAL A 36 9.21 15.08 -11.79
CA VAL A 36 10.40 15.71 -11.25
C VAL A 36 10.14 16.27 -9.85
N ALA A 37 11.10 16.14 -8.95
CA ALA A 37 11.00 16.76 -7.64
C ALA A 37 10.95 18.30 -7.76
N LEU A 38 10.16 18.94 -6.93
CA LEU A 38 10.04 20.40 -6.92
C LEU A 38 11.36 21.02 -6.42
N LYS A 39 11.80 22.08 -7.11
CA LYS A 39 12.98 22.84 -6.72
C LYS A 39 12.60 23.91 -5.73
N GLY A 40 13.23 23.91 -4.57
CA GLY A 40 13.07 24.96 -3.56
C GLY A 40 13.69 26.29 -3.97
N PRO A 41 13.36 27.40 -3.27
CA PRO A 41 13.85 28.74 -3.59
C PRO A 41 15.38 28.88 -3.49
N GLU A 42 16.03 28.07 -2.67
CA GLU A 42 17.49 28.06 -2.52
C GLU A 42 18.19 27.10 -3.50
N GLY A 43 17.45 26.51 -4.42
CA GLY A 43 18.00 25.65 -5.46
C GLY A 43 18.07 24.16 -5.09
N TYR A 44 17.77 23.80 -3.87
CA TYR A 44 17.70 22.40 -3.44
C TYR A 44 16.52 21.68 -4.09
N GLN A 45 16.77 20.45 -4.53
CA GLN A 45 15.79 19.62 -5.24
C GLN A 45 15.90 18.18 -4.75
N TYR A 46 15.22 17.90 -3.66
CA TYR A 46 15.24 16.58 -3.04
C TYR A 46 13.83 16.05 -2.88
N TRP A 47 13.71 14.74 -2.90
CA TRP A 47 12.50 14.02 -2.57
C TRP A 47 12.70 13.16 -1.33
N PHE A 48 11.69 13.10 -0.49
CA PHE A 48 11.75 12.28 0.70
C PHE A 48 11.45 10.82 0.32
N PRO A 49 12.38 9.87 0.53
CA PRO A 49 12.11 8.47 0.29
C PRO A 49 11.09 7.97 1.34
N VAL A 50 9.93 7.54 0.89
CA VAL A 50 9.02 6.78 1.76
C VAL A 50 9.63 5.39 1.91
N ARG A 51 10.15 5.09 3.09
CA ARG A 51 10.65 3.77 3.43
C ARG A 51 9.59 3.06 4.25
N SER A 52 9.24 1.85 3.83
CA SER A 52 8.57 0.93 4.72
C SER A 52 9.59 0.41 5.74
N ASP A 53 9.23 0.45 7.01
CA ASP A 53 9.99 -0.28 8.01
C ASP A 53 9.97 -1.76 7.67
N LEU A 54 11.11 -2.44 7.81
CA LEU A 54 11.19 -3.89 7.58
C LEU A 54 10.36 -4.68 8.60
N HIS A 55 10.00 -4.03 9.70
CA HIS A 55 9.14 -4.60 10.73
C HIS A 55 8.34 -3.49 11.42
N SER A 56 7.17 -3.84 11.87
CA SER A 56 6.34 -3.03 12.78
C SER A 56 6.29 -3.71 14.14
N ALA A 57 6.95 -3.13 15.13
CA ALA A 57 6.92 -3.67 16.48
C ALA A 57 5.48 -3.68 17.03
N GLY A 58 5.04 -4.82 17.57
CA GLY A 58 3.72 -4.97 18.17
C GLY A 58 2.56 -5.07 17.18
N ALA A 59 2.81 -5.19 15.88
CA ALA A 59 1.76 -5.37 14.87
C ALA A 59 1.04 -6.71 15.01
N PHE A 60 1.75 -7.74 15.48
CA PHE A 60 1.18 -9.05 15.80
C PHE A 60 1.73 -9.53 17.16
N VAL A 61 0.86 -9.81 18.09
CA VAL A 61 1.22 -10.21 19.46
C VAL A 61 0.45 -11.45 19.89
N ILE A 62 1.17 -12.47 20.35
CA ILE A 62 0.59 -13.65 20.99
C ILE A 62 0.62 -13.43 22.51
N THR A 63 -0.55 -13.34 23.13
CA THR A 63 -0.65 -13.09 24.56
C THR A 63 -0.52 -14.39 25.37
N SER A 64 -0.21 -14.28 26.66
CA SER A 64 -0.16 -15.43 27.58
C SER A 64 -1.50 -16.17 27.76
N ALA A 65 -2.60 -15.57 27.32
CA ALA A 65 -3.91 -16.22 27.32
C ALA A 65 -4.09 -17.23 26.19
N CYS A 66 -3.21 -17.20 25.17
CA CYS A 66 -3.25 -18.14 24.06
C CYS A 66 -2.81 -19.54 24.51
N LYS A 67 -3.68 -20.51 24.32
CA LYS A 67 -3.42 -21.91 24.72
C LYS A 67 -2.61 -22.71 23.69
N THR A 68 -2.53 -22.21 22.47
CA THR A 68 -1.87 -22.89 21.33
C THR A 68 -0.99 -21.89 20.56
N PRO A 69 0.06 -21.33 21.19
CA PRO A 69 0.88 -20.29 20.56
C PRO A 69 1.58 -20.78 19.28
N GLU A 70 1.96 -22.06 19.21
CA GLU A 70 2.59 -22.63 18.01
C GLU A 70 1.64 -22.68 16.81
N VAL A 71 0.36 -22.93 17.04
CA VAL A 71 -0.66 -22.92 15.98
C VAL A 71 -0.86 -21.49 15.49
N THR A 72 -0.93 -20.54 16.41
CA THR A 72 -1.07 -19.12 16.10
C THR A 72 0.14 -18.60 15.33
N GLN A 73 1.35 -19.01 15.70
CA GLN A 73 2.58 -18.67 14.96
C GLN A 73 2.55 -19.22 13.53
N ARG A 74 2.18 -20.50 13.34
CA ARG A 74 2.07 -21.11 12.00
C ARG A 74 1.02 -20.42 11.15
N TRP A 75 -0.08 -19.98 11.76
CA TRP A 75 -1.08 -19.21 11.06
C TRP A 75 -0.51 -17.86 10.56
N ALA A 76 0.26 -17.16 11.38
CA ALA A 76 0.93 -15.93 10.98
C ALA A 76 1.97 -16.17 9.88
N ASP A 77 2.78 -17.23 10.02
CA ASP A 77 3.81 -17.61 9.03
C ASP A 77 3.21 -17.92 7.65
N TYR A 78 1.99 -18.45 7.60
CA TYR A 78 1.31 -18.74 6.34
C TYR A 78 1.23 -17.51 5.43
N PHE A 79 0.99 -16.33 6.02
CA PHE A 79 0.89 -15.08 5.24
C PHE A 79 2.22 -14.59 4.65
N PHE A 80 3.36 -15.18 5.04
CA PHE A 80 4.65 -14.93 4.37
C PHE A 80 4.87 -15.83 3.14
N SER A 81 4.04 -16.86 2.96
CA SER A 81 4.06 -17.68 1.75
C SER A 81 3.45 -16.97 0.55
N ASP A 82 3.78 -17.47 -0.66
CA ASP A 82 3.18 -16.94 -1.89
C ASP A 82 1.66 -17.08 -1.90
N GLU A 83 1.14 -18.22 -1.44
CA GLU A 83 -0.29 -18.48 -1.34
C GLU A 83 -0.98 -17.55 -0.34
N GLY A 84 -0.36 -17.34 0.83
CA GLY A 84 -0.87 -16.41 1.84
C GLY A 84 -0.86 -14.97 1.37
N GLN A 85 0.14 -14.57 0.59
CA GLN A 85 0.20 -13.23 -0.02
C GLN A 85 -0.85 -13.07 -1.14
N GLU A 86 -1.06 -14.09 -1.97
CA GLU A 86 -2.14 -14.06 -2.96
C GLU A 86 -3.49 -13.89 -2.26
N LEU A 87 -3.77 -14.67 -1.24
CA LEU A 87 -5.00 -14.55 -0.46
C LEU A 87 -5.16 -13.17 0.18
N LEU A 88 -4.08 -12.62 0.75
CA LEU A 88 -4.11 -11.33 1.45
C LEU A 88 -4.38 -10.15 0.50
N PHE A 89 -3.83 -10.17 -0.72
CA PHE A 89 -3.92 -9.05 -1.66
C PHE A 89 -4.91 -9.25 -2.80
N ARG A 90 -5.25 -10.49 -3.10
CA ARG A 90 -6.08 -10.85 -4.26
C ARG A 90 -7.38 -11.53 -3.88
N GLY A 91 -7.53 -11.90 -2.61
CA GLY A 91 -8.67 -12.68 -2.16
C GLY A 91 -8.63 -14.10 -2.67
N VAL A 92 -9.79 -14.70 -2.81
CA VAL A 92 -9.94 -16.08 -3.28
C VAL A 92 -9.72 -16.11 -4.79
N ILE A 93 -8.64 -16.80 -5.22
CA ILE A 93 -8.35 -16.95 -6.65
C ILE A 93 -9.45 -17.78 -7.32
N GLY A 94 -9.98 -17.26 -8.41
CA GLY A 94 -11.13 -17.83 -9.14
C GLY A 94 -12.47 -17.20 -8.77
N GLU A 95 -12.52 -16.43 -7.68
CA GLU A 95 -13.70 -15.68 -7.23
C GLU A 95 -13.45 -14.18 -7.24
N ASP A 96 -12.58 -13.71 -6.32
CA ASP A 96 -12.27 -12.27 -6.19
C ASP A 96 -11.29 -11.81 -7.27
N SER A 97 -10.37 -12.68 -7.67
CA SER A 97 -9.43 -12.42 -8.76
C SER A 97 -9.10 -13.67 -9.56
N ILE A 98 -8.65 -13.46 -10.77
CA ILE A 98 -8.27 -14.50 -11.73
C ILE A 98 -6.77 -14.35 -11.99
N LYS A 99 -6.01 -15.42 -11.79
CA LYS A 99 -4.60 -15.50 -12.11
C LYS A 99 -4.44 -15.90 -13.58
N ASN A 100 -3.83 -15.03 -14.37
CA ASN A 100 -3.58 -15.26 -15.79
C ASN A 100 -2.35 -16.15 -16.01
N SER A 101 -2.21 -16.71 -17.21
CA SER A 101 -1.10 -17.59 -17.58
C SER A 101 0.27 -16.89 -17.59
N ASP A 102 0.31 -15.58 -17.72
CA ASP A 102 1.51 -14.75 -17.66
C ASP A 102 1.91 -14.35 -16.22
N GLY A 103 1.13 -14.78 -15.22
CA GLY A 103 1.32 -14.46 -13.81
C GLY A 103 0.70 -13.13 -13.38
N SER A 104 0.04 -12.40 -14.26
CA SER A 104 -0.74 -11.23 -13.91
C SER A 104 -2.08 -11.63 -13.28
N TYR A 105 -2.80 -10.63 -12.73
CA TYR A 105 -4.11 -10.85 -12.11
C TYR A 105 -5.12 -9.88 -12.70
N THR A 106 -6.33 -10.36 -12.93
CA THR A 106 -7.51 -9.56 -13.20
C THR A 106 -8.51 -9.73 -12.06
N TRP A 107 -9.35 -8.73 -11.84
CA TRP A 107 -10.41 -8.86 -10.83
C TRP A 107 -11.52 -9.75 -11.35
N GLY A 108 -12.15 -10.50 -10.45
CA GLY A 108 -13.36 -11.24 -10.73
C GLY A 108 -14.53 -10.29 -11.02
N ASP A 109 -15.57 -10.79 -11.68
CA ASP A 109 -16.68 -9.97 -12.18
C ASP A 109 -17.35 -9.11 -11.10
N ASP A 110 -17.56 -9.66 -9.90
CA ASP A 110 -18.18 -8.93 -8.78
C ASP A 110 -17.30 -7.81 -8.24
N VAL A 111 -15.99 -8.05 -8.13
CA VAL A 111 -15.04 -7.03 -7.71
C VAL A 111 -14.93 -5.95 -8.79
N GLN A 112 -14.78 -6.35 -10.05
CA GLN A 112 -14.70 -5.43 -11.18
C GLN A 112 -15.94 -4.55 -11.26
N LYS A 113 -17.14 -5.11 -11.10
CA LYS A 113 -18.38 -4.34 -11.08
C LYS A 113 -18.38 -3.26 -10.00
N ARG A 114 -17.92 -3.58 -8.79
CA ARG A 114 -17.82 -2.60 -7.70
C ARG A 114 -16.81 -1.50 -8.01
N LEU A 115 -15.69 -1.84 -8.64
CA LEU A 115 -14.70 -0.86 -9.09
C LEU A 115 -15.27 0.07 -10.15
N ASP A 116 -16.04 -0.46 -11.10
CA ASP A 116 -16.71 0.31 -12.15
C ASP A 116 -17.80 1.25 -11.57
N GLU A 117 -18.42 0.86 -10.47
CA GLU A 117 -19.34 1.70 -9.68
C GLU A 117 -18.59 2.79 -8.87
N GLY A 118 -17.26 2.83 -8.93
CA GLY A 118 -16.44 3.82 -8.23
C GLY A 118 -16.18 3.48 -6.77
N ILE A 119 -16.43 2.26 -6.34
CA ILE A 119 -16.09 1.78 -4.99
C ILE A 119 -14.56 1.64 -4.91
N PRO A 120 -13.90 2.23 -3.89
CA PRO A 120 -12.47 2.06 -3.70
C PRO A 120 -12.08 0.59 -3.60
N LEU A 121 -10.89 0.24 -4.11
CA LEU A 121 -10.40 -1.14 -4.17
C LEU A 121 -10.50 -1.87 -2.82
N ASP A 122 -10.03 -1.23 -1.75
CA ASP A 122 -10.09 -1.80 -0.40
C ASP A 122 -11.51 -2.21 0.01
N SER A 123 -12.51 -1.42 -0.38
CA SER A 123 -13.91 -1.71 -0.08
C SER A 123 -14.51 -2.72 -1.06
N ALA A 124 -14.04 -2.73 -2.30
CA ALA A 124 -14.53 -3.66 -3.31
C ALA A 124 -14.15 -5.11 -3.01
N ILE A 125 -12.95 -5.32 -2.42
CA ILE A 125 -12.44 -6.65 -2.05
C ILE A 125 -12.75 -7.04 -0.59
N ALA A 126 -13.23 -6.09 0.24
CA ALA A 126 -13.41 -6.24 1.68
C ALA A 126 -14.20 -7.47 2.16
N PRO A 127 -15.22 -8.01 1.47
CA PRO A 127 -15.93 -9.17 1.98
C PRO A 127 -15.04 -10.40 2.21
N ASN A 128 -14.00 -10.58 1.39
CA ASN A 128 -13.18 -11.79 1.38
C ASN A 128 -11.71 -11.54 1.74
N VAL A 129 -11.28 -10.29 1.74
CA VAL A 129 -9.90 -9.88 2.05
C VAL A 129 -9.88 -9.07 3.34
N VAL A 130 -8.94 -9.37 4.22
CA VAL A 130 -8.74 -8.58 5.45
C VAL A 130 -8.15 -7.22 5.07
N VAL A 131 -9.03 -6.26 4.91
CA VAL A 131 -8.64 -4.88 4.58
C VAL A 131 -8.05 -4.19 5.79
N GLY A 132 -6.95 -3.48 5.60
CA GLY A 132 -6.33 -2.63 6.61
C GLY A 132 -5.07 -3.19 7.24
N GLY A 133 -4.60 -4.35 6.82
CA GLY A 133 -3.34 -4.90 7.28
C GLY A 133 -2.50 -5.36 6.10
N TYR A 134 -1.78 -4.45 5.47
CA TYR A 134 -0.74 -4.84 4.50
C TYR A 134 0.47 -5.51 5.17
N ASN A 135 0.26 -6.19 6.30
CA ASN A 135 1.29 -6.88 7.05
C ASN A 135 0.85 -8.30 7.38
N PRO A 136 1.71 -9.29 7.15
CA PRO A 136 3.04 -9.19 6.56
C PRO A 136 3.00 -8.93 5.04
N VAL A 137 3.98 -8.21 4.52
CA VAL A 137 4.10 -7.90 3.10
C VAL A 137 5.38 -8.52 2.54
N VAL A 138 5.22 -9.46 1.63
CA VAL A 138 6.29 -9.85 0.71
C VAL A 138 6.11 -9.04 -0.56
N VAL A 139 6.97 -8.04 -0.79
CA VAL A 139 6.81 -7.12 -1.91
C VAL A 139 7.05 -7.82 -3.24
N LYS A 140 5.97 -8.27 -3.86
CA LYS A 140 5.96 -8.78 -5.24
C LYS A 140 4.97 -7.95 -6.05
N MET A 141 5.44 -7.35 -7.12
CA MET A 141 4.67 -6.42 -7.95
C MET A 141 3.30 -6.94 -8.41
N PRO A 142 3.15 -8.21 -8.85
CA PRO A 142 1.85 -8.72 -9.28
C PRO A 142 0.77 -8.68 -8.19
N TYR A 143 1.15 -8.79 -6.92
CA TYR A 143 0.17 -8.77 -5.83
C TYR A 143 -0.46 -7.40 -5.63
N PHE A 144 0.31 -6.33 -5.86
CA PHE A 144 -0.14 -4.97 -5.56
C PHE A 144 -0.93 -4.33 -6.69
N TYR A 145 -0.54 -4.56 -7.95
CA TYR A 145 -0.91 -3.66 -9.05
C TYR A 145 -1.65 -4.32 -10.22
N GLY A 146 -1.93 -5.61 -10.16
CA GLY A 146 -2.87 -6.31 -11.06
C GLY A 146 -2.82 -5.91 -12.53
N GLY A 147 -1.70 -6.04 -13.16
CA GLY A 147 -1.63 -6.38 -14.57
C GLY A 147 -1.49 -5.28 -15.60
N GLU A 148 -2.15 -4.18 -15.61
CA GLU A 148 -2.01 -3.22 -16.72
C GLU A 148 -1.50 -1.86 -16.24
N GLY A 149 -0.24 -1.59 -16.57
CA GLY A 149 0.41 -0.29 -16.40
C GLY A 149 0.93 -0.02 -14.98
N LEU A 150 1.86 0.90 -14.89
CA LEU A 150 2.32 1.43 -13.61
C LEU A 150 1.22 2.33 -13.04
N SER A 151 0.83 2.10 -11.79
CA SER A 151 -0.01 3.09 -11.12
C SER A 151 0.70 4.44 -11.08
N PRO A 152 -0.01 5.59 -11.08
CA PRO A 152 0.62 6.90 -10.96
C PRO A 152 1.55 7.04 -9.76
N ALA A 153 1.32 6.28 -8.68
CA ALA A 153 2.21 6.26 -7.52
C ALA A 153 3.53 5.57 -7.80
N LEU A 154 3.54 4.47 -8.54
CA LEU A 154 4.76 3.79 -8.96
C LEU A 154 5.54 4.61 -9.96
N GLU A 155 4.85 5.22 -10.92
CA GLU A 155 5.46 6.14 -11.87
C GLU A 155 6.16 7.28 -11.12
N ALA A 156 5.50 7.92 -10.16
CA ALA A 156 6.09 8.96 -9.33
C ALA A 156 7.29 8.43 -8.53
N ALA A 157 7.20 7.25 -7.92
CA ALA A 157 8.29 6.66 -7.16
C ALA A 157 9.52 6.39 -8.04
N GLU A 158 9.31 5.91 -9.26
CA GLU A 158 10.38 5.68 -10.22
C GLU A 158 11.05 6.98 -10.65
N ASN A 159 10.28 8.01 -10.98
CA ASN A 159 10.77 9.33 -11.39
C ASN A 159 11.51 10.05 -10.26
N MET A 160 11.22 9.73 -8.99
CA MET A 160 11.82 10.40 -7.83
C MET A 160 13.13 9.76 -7.36
N LYS A 161 13.55 8.62 -7.89
CA LYS A 161 14.75 7.90 -7.44
C LYS A 161 16.02 8.75 -7.42
N ASP A 162 16.21 9.54 -8.47
CA ASP A 162 17.41 10.36 -8.64
C ASP A 162 17.46 11.58 -7.71
N TYR A 163 16.33 11.86 -7.04
CA TYR A 163 16.21 12.99 -6.12
C TYR A 163 16.35 12.61 -4.65
N TYR A 164 16.65 11.35 -4.35
CA TYR A 164 16.89 10.94 -2.98
C TYR A 164 18.22 11.48 -2.46
N PRO A 165 18.26 12.06 -1.26
CA PRO A 165 19.51 12.49 -0.67
C PRO A 165 20.41 11.29 -0.37
N GLU A 166 21.73 11.45 -0.59
CA GLU A 166 22.72 10.41 -0.25
C GLU A 166 22.70 10.04 1.24
N THR A 167 22.48 11.05 2.07
CA THR A 167 22.37 10.87 3.52
C THR A 167 20.94 11.07 3.96
N ILE A 168 20.36 10.03 4.51
CA ILE A 168 19.02 10.07 5.08
C ILE A 168 19.16 10.11 6.59
N TRP A 169 18.40 11.00 7.23
CA TRP A 169 18.35 11.07 8.68
C TRP A 169 17.87 9.72 9.23
N PRO A 170 18.62 9.08 10.16
CA PRO A 170 18.20 7.82 10.74
C PRO A 170 16.89 8.02 11.54
N LEU A 171 16.06 6.99 11.58
CA LEU A 171 14.94 6.97 12.51
C LEU A 171 15.47 7.12 13.93
N LEU A 172 15.03 8.15 14.61
CA LEU A 172 15.36 8.35 16.02
C LEU A 172 14.56 7.34 16.85
N THR A 173 15.28 6.42 17.48
CA THR A 173 14.70 5.53 18.49
C THR A 173 15.04 6.10 19.86
N PHE A 174 14.05 6.34 20.67
CA PHE A 174 14.20 6.85 22.03
C PHE A 174 14.25 5.69 23.02
N THR A 175 15.08 5.80 24.04
CA THR A 175 14.97 4.97 25.23
C THR A 175 13.65 5.31 25.98
N PRO A 176 13.14 4.43 26.84
CA PRO A 176 11.96 4.75 27.64
C PRO A 176 12.05 6.08 28.39
N GLU A 177 13.23 6.38 28.98
CA GLU A 177 13.46 7.64 29.70
C GLU A 177 13.47 8.87 28.80
N GLU A 178 13.95 8.74 27.56
CA GLU A 178 13.92 9.81 26.55
C GLU A 178 12.49 10.02 26.03
N SER A 179 11.76 8.90 25.81
CA SER A 179 10.35 8.94 25.43
C SER A 179 9.49 9.68 26.44
N ASP A 180 9.72 9.44 27.74
CA ASP A 180 9.00 10.12 28.83
C ASP A 180 9.29 11.63 28.87
N ARG A 181 10.48 12.05 28.45
CA ARG A 181 10.86 13.47 28.36
C ARG A 181 10.28 14.18 27.14
N THR A 182 9.96 13.46 26.07
CA THR A 182 9.44 14.02 24.83
C THR A 182 7.91 14.00 24.77
N SER A 183 7.23 13.27 25.67
CA SER A 183 5.76 13.21 25.78
C SER A 183 5.20 14.35 26.66
N VAL A 184 5.45 15.59 26.25
CA VAL A 184 4.88 16.79 26.91
C VAL A 184 3.76 17.36 26.05
#